data_68391747385e176a429975f02a1989cc
#
_entry.id   68391747385e176a429975f02a1989cc
#
_cell.length_a   1.000
_cell.length_b   1.000
_cell.length_c   1.000
_cell.angle_alpha   90.00
_cell.angle_beta   90.00
_cell.angle_gamma   90.00
#
_symmetry.space_group_name_H-M   'P 1'
#
loop_
_entity.id
_entity.type
_entity.pdbx_description
1 polymer ?
#
loop_
_entity_poly.entity_id
_entity_poly.type
_entity_poly.pdbx_seq_one_letter_code
_entity_poly.pdbx_strand_id
1 'polypeptide(L)'
;MGVTGGAGEAVKPSSSSSLSPVAGLRAAAIVKLNAAFLAFFFLAYMALLLHPKYSYLLDRGAASSLVRCTAFRDACTPATTTTAQLSRKLGGVAANKAVAAAAERIVNAGRAPAMFDELRGRLRMGLVNIGRDELLALGVEGDAVGVDFERVSDMFRWSDLFPEWIDEEEDDEGPSCPELPMPDFSRYGDVDVVVASLPCNRSDAAWNRDVFRLQVHLVTAHMAARKGLRHDAGGGGGGRVRVVVRSECEPMMDLFRCDEAVRRDGEWWMYMVDVERLEEKLRLPEVFNVSELTTAAATAGRPRREAYATVLHSSDTYLCGAIVLAQSIRRAGSTRDLVLLHDHTVSKPALAALVAAGWTPRKIKRIRNPRAERGTYNEYNYSKFRLWQLTDYDRVVFVDADILVLRDLDALFGFPQLTAVGNDGSLFNSGVMVIEPSQCTFQSLIRQRRTIRSYNGGDQGFLNEVFVWWHRLPRRVNYLKNFWANTTAERALKERLFRADPAEVWSIHYLGLKPWTCYRDYDCNWNIGDQRVYASDAAHARWWQVYDDMGEAMRSPCRLSERRKIEIAWDRHLAEEAGFSDHHWKINITDPRKWE
;
A
#
# COMPACT_ATOMS: atom_id res chain seq x y z
N MET A 1 60.81 -46.75 -26.63
CA MET A 1 61.45 -46.93 -27.95
C MET A 1 60.86 -45.90 -28.87
N GLY A 2 61.53 -44.94 -29.18
CA GLY A 2 62.37 -44.43 -30.26
C GLY A 2 61.54 -43.30 -30.89
N VAL A 3 61.84 -42.05 -30.76
CA VAL A 3 62.89 -41.16 -31.29
C VAL A 3 62.77 -40.93 -32.83
N THR A 4 62.54 -39.71 -33.17
CA THR A 4 63.11 -38.74 -34.15
C THR A 4 61.97 -37.85 -34.67
N GLY A 5 61.99 -36.51 -34.72
CA GLY A 5 63.04 -35.56 -34.96
C GLY A 5 62.79 -34.90 -36.34
N GLY A 6 62.56 -33.58 -36.39
CA GLY A 6 62.53 -32.79 -37.65
C GLY A 6 61.97 -31.38 -37.43
N ALA A 7 62.77 -30.46 -37.14
CA ALA A 7 63.07 -29.13 -37.67
C ALA A 7 61.92 -28.42 -38.44
N GLY A 8 61.40 -27.31 -38.03
CA GLY A 8 61.84 -25.95 -38.07
C GLY A 8 61.62 -25.29 -39.41
N GLU A 9 60.63 -24.41 -39.51
CA GLU A 9 60.67 -23.26 -40.42
C GLU A 9 59.90 -22.06 -39.84
N ALA A 10 60.66 -20.99 -39.66
CA ALA A 10 60.16 -19.69 -39.21
C ALA A 10 59.58 -18.94 -40.41
N VAL A 11 58.33 -18.53 -40.32
CA VAL A 11 57.72 -17.55 -41.25
C VAL A 11 57.58 -16.22 -40.54
N LYS A 12 58.21 -15.20 -41.03
CA LYS A 12 58.17 -13.80 -40.67
C LYS A 12 56.75 -13.24 -40.89
N PRO A 13 56.31 -12.30 -40.06
CA PRO A 13 55.07 -11.55 -40.32
C PRO A 13 55.36 -10.42 -41.32
N SER A 14 54.58 -10.34 -42.37
CA SER A 14 54.49 -9.18 -43.24
C SER A 14 53.02 -8.73 -43.33
N SER A 15 52.88 -7.51 -43.12
CA SER A 15 52.03 -6.50 -43.73
C SER A 15 51.20 -5.68 -42.75
N SER A 16 51.68 -4.46 -42.57
CA SER A 16 50.99 -3.29 -42.09
C SER A 16 49.74 -3.05 -42.93
N SER A 17 48.56 -3.20 -42.32
CA SER A 17 47.32 -2.64 -42.86
C SER A 17 47.22 -1.16 -42.45
N SER A 18 47.47 -0.29 -43.42
CA SER A 18 47.22 1.15 -43.35
C SER A 18 45.73 1.39 -43.11
N LEU A 19 45.39 1.88 -41.91
CA LEU A 19 44.06 2.42 -41.61
C LEU A 19 43.79 3.59 -42.55
N SER A 20 42.71 3.51 -43.32
CA SER A 20 42.26 4.55 -44.24
C SER A 20 41.98 5.88 -43.51
N PRO A 21 42.34 7.05 -44.07
CA PRO A 21 42.18 8.36 -43.44
C PRO A 21 40.70 8.71 -43.07
N VAL A 22 39.73 8.03 -43.64
CA VAL A 22 38.30 8.25 -43.44
C VAL A 22 37.82 7.70 -42.10
N ALA A 23 38.43 6.67 -41.52
CA ALA A 23 38.06 6.12 -40.20
C ALA A 23 38.53 7.04 -39.06
N GLY A 24 39.68 7.67 -39.17
CA GLY A 24 40.20 8.64 -38.20
C GLY A 24 39.36 9.93 -38.13
N LEU A 25 38.86 10.42 -39.28
CA LEU A 25 38.00 11.60 -39.34
C LEU A 25 36.61 11.35 -38.69
N ARG A 26 36.04 10.16 -38.82
CA ARG A 26 34.77 9.79 -38.17
C ARG A 26 34.94 9.64 -36.66
N ALA A 27 36.00 9.03 -36.18
CA ALA A 27 36.27 8.91 -34.75
C ALA A 27 36.49 10.29 -34.08
N ALA A 28 37.26 11.17 -34.72
CA ALA A 28 37.47 12.54 -34.22
C ALA A 28 36.17 13.39 -34.22
N ALA A 29 35.28 13.19 -35.19
CA ALA A 29 34.00 13.87 -35.26
C ALA A 29 33.06 13.38 -34.12
N ILE A 30 33.04 12.08 -33.81
CA ILE A 30 32.25 11.50 -32.72
C ILE A 30 32.76 11.98 -31.36
N VAL A 31 34.08 12.04 -31.16
CA VAL A 31 34.66 12.58 -29.89
C VAL A 31 34.34 14.05 -29.71
N LYS A 32 34.42 14.87 -30.79
CA LYS A 32 34.02 16.30 -30.73
C LYS A 32 32.54 16.48 -30.47
N LEU A 33 31.69 15.64 -31.04
CA LEU A 33 30.23 15.69 -30.82
C LEU A 33 29.89 15.34 -29.35
N ASN A 34 30.50 14.28 -28.80
CA ASN A 34 30.33 13.89 -27.41
C ASN A 34 30.84 14.95 -26.43
N ALA A 35 31.99 15.57 -26.72
CA ALA A 35 32.52 16.66 -25.93
C ALA A 35 31.60 17.90 -25.95
N ALA A 36 31.05 18.26 -27.10
CA ALA A 36 30.10 19.35 -27.24
C ALA A 36 28.78 19.05 -26.47
N PHE A 37 28.33 17.80 -26.48
CA PHE A 37 27.14 17.34 -25.77
C PHE A 37 27.35 17.44 -24.24
N LEU A 38 28.49 16.97 -23.74
CA LEU A 38 28.86 17.09 -22.32
C LEU A 38 28.99 18.55 -21.88
N ALA A 39 29.62 19.41 -22.72
CA ALA A 39 29.72 20.84 -22.44
C ALA A 39 28.34 21.53 -22.39
N PHE A 40 27.45 21.18 -23.28
CA PHE A 40 26.07 21.70 -23.29
C PHE A 40 25.32 21.32 -22.01
N PHE A 41 25.37 20.06 -21.57
CA PHE A 41 24.71 19.63 -20.33
C PHE A 41 25.35 20.26 -19.11
N PHE A 42 26.67 20.42 -19.08
CA PHE A 42 27.35 21.11 -18.00
C PHE A 42 26.94 22.60 -17.92
N LEU A 43 26.87 23.29 -19.04
CA LEU A 43 26.41 24.69 -19.10
C LEU A 43 24.91 24.81 -18.74
N ALA A 44 24.07 23.89 -19.18
CA ALA A 44 22.66 23.84 -18.82
C ALA A 44 22.48 23.59 -17.32
N TYR A 45 23.28 22.69 -16.73
CA TYR A 45 23.29 22.42 -15.30
C TYR A 45 23.76 23.63 -14.49
N MET A 46 24.83 24.29 -14.92
CA MET A 46 25.31 25.53 -14.30
C MET A 46 24.30 26.68 -14.42
N ALA A 47 23.61 26.80 -15.56
CA ALA A 47 22.53 27.78 -15.73
C ALA A 47 21.34 27.50 -14.82
N LEU A 48 21.00 26.25 -14.60
CA LEU A 48 19.98 25.81 -13.63
C LEU A 48 20.38 26.16 -12.19
N LEU A 49 21.61 25.90 -11.80
CA LEU A 49 22.14 26.24 -10.46
C LEU A 49 22.22 27.75 -10.20
N LEU A 50 22.50 28.55 -11.22
CA LEU A 50 22.63 30.01 -11.14
C LEU A 50 21.27 30.73 -11.34
N HIS A 51 20.19 30.01 -11.65
CA HIS A 51 18.89 30.65 -11.85
C HIS A 51 18.29 31.10 -10.52
N PRO A 52 17.87 32.36 -10.36
CA PRO A 52 17.41 32.93 -9.08
C PRO A 52 16.27 32.17 -8.40
N LYS A 53 15.50 31.34 -9.12
CA LYS A 53 14.43 30.51 -8.57
C LYS A 53 14.92 29.21 -7.90
N TYR A 54 16.18 28.79 -8.13
CA TYR A 54 16.75 27.56 -7.55
C TYR A 54 17.75 27.82 -6.43
N SER A 55 18.25 29.04 -6.26
CA SER A 55 19.10 29.40 -5.12
C SER A 55 18.38 29.30 -3.77
N TYR A 56 17.05 29.25 -3.75
CA TYR A 56 16.24 29.03 -2.54
C TYR A 56 16.24 27.58 -2.03
N LEU A 57 16.73 26.62 -2.78
CA LEU A 57 16.74 25.21 -2.38
C LEU A 57 18.04 24.76 -1.71
N LEU A 58 19.12 25.52 -1.85
CA LEU A 58 20.42 25.20 -1.24
C LEU A 58 20.65 25.90 0.13
N ASP A 59 19.81 26.85 0.52
CA ASP A 59 19.98 27.65 1.75
C ASP A 59 19.18 27.15 2.96
N ARG A 60 18.61 25.91 2.88
CA ARG A 60 17.91 25.24 4.00
C ARG A 60 18.76 24.24 4.78
N GLY A 61 20.05 24.26 4.59
CA GLY A 61 21.02 23.37 5.26
C GLY A 61 22.04 24.07 6.13
N ALA A 62 21.77 25.15 6.82
CA ALA A 62 22.49 25.66 7.99
C ALA A 62 22.16 27.14 8.23
N ALA A 63 21.21 27.41 9.13
CA ALA A 63 21.26 28.63 9.96
C ALA A 63 20.23 28.53 11.08
N SER A 64 20.63 27.99 12.20
CA SER A 64 20.10 28.40 13.50
C SER A 64 20.48 29.84 13.74
N SER A 65 19.62 30.78 13.38
CA SER A 65 19.78 32.16 13.78
C SER A 65 19.11 32.41 15.12
N LEU A 66 19.94 32.45 16.15
CA LEU A 66 19.65 33.10 17.42
C LEU A 66 19.12 34.53 17.16
N VAL A 67 17.86 34.76 17.42
CA VAL A 67 17.34 36.11 17.58
C VAL A 67 17.73 36.60 18.98
N ARG A 68 18.76 37.43 19.06
CA ARG A 68 19.07 38.23 20.25
C ARG A 68 18.04 39.35 20.34
N CYS A 69 17.13 39.24 21.27
CA CYS A 69 16.34 40.39 21.73
C CYS A 69 17.20 41.20 22.67
N THR A 70 17.67 42.37 22.22
CA THR A 70 18.21 43.43 23.09
C THR A 70 17.05 44.24 23.62
N ALA A 71 17.01 44.37 24.94
CA ALA A 71 16.03 45.14 25.67
C ALA A 71 16.03 46.63 25.28
N PHE A 72 14.89 47.10 24.78
CA PHE A 72 14.43 48.46 25.02
C PHE A 72 12.90 48.47 25.09
N ARG A 73 12.38 49.02 26.18
CA ARG A 73 10.96 49.29 26.40
C ARG A 73 10.44 50.17 25.26
N ASP A 74 9.39 49.74 24.57
CA ASP A 74 8.19 50.54 24.31
C ASP A 74 7.20 49.73 23.45
N ALA A 75 5.99 49.74 23.92
CA ALA A 75 4.68 49.41 23.37
C ALA A 75 4.58 48.78 21.96
N CYS A 76 4.29 47.48 21.91
CA CYS A 76 3.64 46.85 20.73
C CYS A 76 2.13 47.11 20.78
N THR A 77 1.68 48.10 20.03
CA THR A 77 0.24 48.23 19.69
C THR A 77 -0.09 47.32 18.50
N PRO A 78 -1.15 46.50 18.55
CA PRO A 78 -1.58 45.71 17.39
C PRO A 78 -2.11 46.66 16.31
N ALA A 79 -1.54 46.58 15.12
CA ALA A 79 -2.05 47.28 13.96
C ALA A 79 -3.43 46.72 13.60
N THR A 80 -4.46 47.46 14.00
CA THR A 80 -5.84 47.26 13.52
C THR A 80 -5.88 47.66 12.06
N THR A 81 -5.78 46.67 11.18
CA THR A 81 -6.07 46.82 9.74
C THR A 81 -7.58 46.97 9.60
N THR A 82 -8.01 48.21 9.37
CA THR A 82 -9.42 48.55 9.17
C THR A 82 -9.98 47.79 7.95
N THR A 83 -11.18 47.22 8.11
CA THR A 83 -11.98 46.48 7.15
C THR A 83 -12.15 47.15 5.78
N ALA A 84 -11.85 48.43 5.67
CA ALA A 84 -11.96 49.21 4.42
C ALA A 84 -10.84 48.95 3.39
N GLN A 85 -9.69 48.37 3.79
CA GLN A 85 -8.58 48.07 2.86
C GLN A 85 -8.66 46.70 2.23
N LEU A 86 -9.38 45.74 2.84
CA LEU A 86 -9.58 44.39 2.26
C LEU A 86 -10.64 44.36 1.15
N SER A 87 -11.62 45.27 1.21
CA SER A 87 -12.72 45.33 0.25
C SER A 87 -12.34 45.78 -1.18
N ARG A 88 -11.15 46.40 -1.34
CA ARG A 88 -10.66 46.87 -2.64
C ARG A 88 -9.83 45.87 -3.46
N LYS A 89 -9.47 44.71 -2.87
CA LYS A 89 -8.62 43.70 -3.53
C LYS A 89 -9.34 42.46 -4.04
N LEU A 90 -10.62 42.27 -3.70
CA LEU A 90 -11.42 41.10 -4.09
C LEU A 90 -12.77 41.55 -4.65
N GLY A 91 -13.14 41.08 -5.85
CA GLY A 91 -14.42 41.43 -6.48
C GLY A 91 -15.62 41.08 -5.57
N GLY A 92 -16.57 41.98 -5.47
CA GLY A 92 -17.55 42.18 -4.41
C GLY A 92 -18.34 40.96 -3.86
N VAL A 93 -18.56 39.88 -4.60
CA VAL A 93 -19.34 38.72 -4.13
C VAL A 93 -18.46 37.67 -3.44
N ALA A 94 -17.22 37.50 -3.87
CA ALA A 94 -16.25 36.58 -3.23
C ALA A 94 -15.72 37.17 -1.92
N ALA A 95 -15.57 38.50 -1.84
CA ALA A 95 -15.14 39.21 -0.61
C ALA A 95 -16.18 39.12 0.50
N ASN A 96 -17.46 39.24 0.22
CA ASN A 96 -18.51 39.13 1.22
C ASN A 96 -18.61 37.71 1.80
N LYS A 97 -18.37 36.67 0.99
CA LYS A 97 -18.35 35.28 1.47
C LYS A 97 -17.11 34.97 2.32
N ALA A 98 -15.95 35.52 1.97
CA ALA A 98 -14.72 35.35 2.76
C ALA A 98 -14.74 36.13 4.08
N VAL A 99 -15.33 37.34 4.08
CA VAL A 99 -15.51 38.16 5.29
C VAL A 99 -16.56 37.55 6.22
N ALA A 100 -17.66 37.02 5.67
CA ALA A 100 -18.66 36.32 6.45
C ALA A 100 -18.10 35.03 7.08
N ALA A 101 -17.33 34.25 6.32
CA ALA A 101 -16.66 33.06 6.84
C ALA A 101 -15.55 33.38 7.87
N ALA A 102 -14.87 34.50 7.73
CA ALA A 102 -13.88 34.96 8.73
C ALA A 102 -14.55 35.51 10.00
N ALA A 103 -15.67 36.23 9.87
CA ALA A 103 -16.47 36.70 10.98
C ALA A 103 -17.13 35.55 11.75
N GLU A 104 -17.64 34.55 11.02
CA GLU A 104 -18.19 33.32 11.60
C GLU A 104 -17.12 32.50 12.36
N ARG A 105 -15.87 32.46 11.84
CA ARG A 105 -14.72 31.86 12.56
C ARG A 105 -14.36 32.61 13.83
N ILE A 106 -14.44 33.93 13.84
CA ILE A 106 -14.11 34.77 15.02
C ILE A 106 -15.21 34.64 16.08
N VAL A 107 -16.50 34.58 15.68
CA VAL A 107 -17.63 34.41 16.60
C VAL A 107 -17.66 32.99 17.17
N ASN A 108 -17.24 32.00 16.41
CA ASN A 108 -17.19 30.58 16.86
C ASN A 108 -15.90 30.24 17.64
N ALA A 109 -14.87 31.08 17.62
CA ALA A 109 -13.59 30.82 18.31
C ALA A 109 -13.67 30.84 19.85
N GLY A 110 -14.81 31.21 20.43
CA GLY A 110 -15.01 31.29 21.89
C GLY A 110 -16.22 30.50 22.38
N ARG A 111 -16.86 29.66 21.55
CA ARG A 111 -18.02 28.87 21.96
C ARG A 111 -17.67 27.38 21.88
N ALA A 112 -18.06 26.63 22.94
CA ALA A 112 -17.97 25.17 22.93
C ALA A 112 -18.67 24.62 21.68
N PRO A 113 -18.05 23.66 20.97
CA PRO A 113 -18.71 22.97 19.88
C PRO A 113 -20.03 22.38 20.35
N ALA A 114 -21.10 22.51 19.55
CA ALA A 114 -22.43 22.06 19.93
C ALA A 114 -22.50 20.54 20.27
N MET A 115 -21.49 19.76 19.92
CA MET A 115 -21.39 18.36 20.33
C MET A 115 -21.19 18.19 21.84
N PHE A 116 -20.59 19.17 22.54
CA PHE A 116 -20.47 19.14 24.00
C PHE A 116 -21.78 19.48 24.70
N ASP A 117 -22.74 20.15 24.04
CA ASP A 117 -24.08 20.35 24.54
C ASP A 117 -24.86 19.03 24.71
N GLU A 118 -24.58 18.03 23.90
CA GLU A 118 -25.15 16.67 23.99
C GLU A 118 -24.52 15.85 25.13
N LEU A 119 -23.37 16.29 25.63
CA LEU A 119 -22.61 15.66 26.71
C LEU A 119 -22.88 16.29 28.08
N ARG A 120 -24.00 17.07 28.23
CA ARG A 120 -24.36 17.78 29.47
C ARG A 120 -24.54 16.81 30.64
N GLY A 121 -23.80 17.05 31.72
CA GLY A 121 -23.81 16.30 32.96
C GLY A 121 -22.46 16.37 33.66
N ARG A 122 -22.32 15.70 34.81
CA ARG A 122 -21.00 15.49 35.44
C ARG A 122 -20.25 14.41 34.64
N LEU A 123 -19.67 14.81 33.49
CA LEU A 123 -18.89 13.92 32.67
C LEU A 123 -17.47 13.83 33.18
N ARG A 124 -16.94 12.62 33.26
CA ARG A 124 -15.54 12.35 33.45
C ARG A 124 -14.86 12.27 32.08
N MET A 125 -13.93 13.19 31.80
CA MET A 125 -13.23 13.30 30.52
C MET A 125 -11.79 12.83 30.68
N GLY A 126 -11.32 11.93 29.81
CA GLY A 126 -9.91 11.59 29.66
C GLY A 126 -9.28 12.48 28.59
N LEU A 127 -8.33 13.33 28.97
CA LEU A 127 -7.73 14.33 28.08
C LEU A 127 -6.40 13.86 27.54
N VAL A 128 -6.27 13.73 26.21
CA VAL A 128 -5.06 13.30 25.51
C VAL A 128 -4.52 14.45 24.67
N ASN A 129 -3.32 14.93 24.96
CA ASN A 129 -2.67 16.03 24.25
C ASN A 129 -3.54 17.31 24.15
N ILE A 130 -4.37 17.57 25.16
CA ILE A 130 -5.19 18.78 25.29
C ILE A 130 -5.30 19.15 26.78
N GLY A 131 -5.15 20.45 27.09
CA GLY A 131 -5.18 20.94 28.44
C GLY A 131 -6.60 21.17 28.96
N ARG A 132 -6.80 21.02 30.28
CA ARG A 132 -8.07 21.33 30.94
C ARG A 132 -8.48 22.80 30.76
N ASP A 133 -7.50 23.71 30.88
CA ASP A 133 -7.73 25.15 30.75
C ASP A 133 -8.19 25.52 29.33
N GLU A 134 -7.73 24.78 28.33
CA GLU A 134 -8.12 24.97 26.93
C GLU A 134 -9.62 24.61 26.73
N LEU A 135 -10.09 23.51 27.34
CA LEU A 135 -11.51 23.13 27.31
C LEU A 135 -12.38 24.10 28.10
N LEU A 136 -11.90 24.56 29.27
CA LEU A 136 -12.61 25.58 30.06
C LEU A 136 -12.76 26.90 29.30
N ALA A 137 -11.71 27.31 28.55
CA ALA A 137 -11.76 28.49 27.69
C ALA A 137 -12.79 28.37 26.56
N LEU A 138 -13.13 27.13 26.15
CA LEU A 138 -14.21 26.83 25.21
C LEU A 138 -15.58 26.68 25.88
N GLY A 139 -15.66 26.84 27.20
CA GLY A 139 -16.90 26.68 27.95
C GLY A 139 -17.32 25.22 28.18
N VAL A 140 -16.39 24.26 28.08
CA VAL A 140 -16.63 22.86 28.41
C VAL A 140 -16.29 22.61 29.87
N GLU A 141 -17.31 22.37 30.69
CA GLU A 141 -17.18 22.07 32.12
C GLU A 141 -17.34 20.58 32.38
N GLY A 142 -16.53 20.01 33.27
CA GLY A 142 -16.61 18.61 33.66
C GLY A 142 -15.43 18.18 34.54
N ASP A 143 -15.49 16.94 35.03
CA ASP A 143 -14.37 16.30 35.72
C ASP A 143 -13.38 15.78 34.68
N ALA A 144 -12.21 16.43 34.58
CA ALA A 144 -11.25 16.14 33.51
C ALA A 144 -9.94 15.63 34.12
N VAL A 145 -9.47 14.50 33.63
CA VAL A 145 -8.17 13.91 33.97
C VAL A 145 -7.24 13.93 32.74
N GLY A 146 -6.08 14.59 32.89
CA GLY A 146 -5.04 14.58 31.85
C GLY A 146 -4.38 13.20 31.77
N VAL A 147 -4.16 12.72 30.56
CA VAL A 147 -3.42 11.48 30.30
C VAL A 147 -1.98 11.85 30.01
N ASP A 148 -1.11 11.59 31.00
CA ASP A 148 0.31 11.93 30.93
C ASP A 148 1.09 10.81 30.23
N PHE A 149 1.85 11.14 29.22
CA PHE A 149 2.75 10.23 28.52
C PHE A 149 3.99 10.98 28.01
N GLU A 150 5.10 10.27 27.91
CA GLU A 150 6.31 10.80 27.31
C GLU A 150 6.12 10.97 25.81
N ARG A 151 6.42 12.16 25.29
CA ARG A 151 6.38 12.40 23.86
C ARG A 151 7.48 11.62 23.17
N VAL A 152 7.14 10.94 22.08
CA VAL A 152 8.10 10.27 21.22
C VAL A 152 9.18 11.24 20.74
N SER A 153 10.43 10.78 20.71
CA SER A 153 11.56 11.60 20.25
C SER A 153 11.37 12.09 18.81
N ASP A 154 11.65 13.35 18.55
CA ASP A 154 11.64 13.93 17.20
C ASP A 154 12.70 13.30 16.25
N MET A 155 13.60 12.47 16.78
CA MET A 155 14.55 11.68 15.99
C MET A 155 13.91 10.47 15.33
N PHE A 156 12.78 9.98 15.84
CA PHE A 156 12.04 8.86 15.26
C PHE A 156 11.37 9.26 13.96
N ARG A 157 11.62 8.48 12.91
CA ARG A 157 11.00 8.64 11.60
C ARG A 157 9.94 7.57 11.40
N TRP A 158 9.00 7.84 10.51
CA TRP A 158 7.97 6.87 10.13
C TRP A 158 8.53 5.52 9.67
N SER A 159 9.64 5.55 8.89
CA SER A 159 10.34 4.34 8.44
C SER A 159 10.87 3.47 9.58
N ASP A 160 11.21 4.08 10.70
CA ASP A 160 11.81 3.35 11.84
C ASP A 160 10.76 2.50 12.58
N LEU A 161 9.46 2.77 12.35
CA LEU A 161 8.35 1.98 12.90
C LEU A 161 8.10 0.67 12.14
N PHE A 162 8.72 0.51 10.97
CA PHE A 162 8.51 -0.62 10.10
C PHE A 162 9.86 -1.24 9.78
N PRO A 163 10.26 -2.35 10.41
CA PRO A 163 11.47 -3.08 10.03
C PRO A 163 11.35 -3.52 8.57
N GLU A 164 12.44 -3.44 7.83
CA GLU A 164 12.45 -3.54 6.37
C GLU A 164 11.90 -4.88 5.89
N TRP A 165 12.21 -5.95 6.59
CA TRP A 165 11.68 -7.29 6.31
C TRP A 165 11.57 -8.08 7.61
N ILE A 166 10.44 -8.77 7.79
CA ILE A 166 10.33 -9.89 8.71
C ILE A 166 10.81 -11.10 7.91
N ASP A 167 12.11 -11.34 7.87
CA ASP A 167 12.67 -12.55 7.28
C ASP A 167 12.61 -13.64 8.37
N GLU A 168 11.66 -14.55 8.22
CA GLU A 168 11.38 -15.65 9.14
C GLU A 168 12.55 -16.65 9.24
N GLU A 169 13.63 -16.45 8.47
CA GLU A 169 14.72 -17.41 8.29
C GLU A 169 16.03 -16.99 8.95
N GLU A 170 16.20 -15.71 9.32
CA GLU A 170 17.49 -15.20 9.77
C GLU A 170 17.57 -14.90 11.28
N ASP A 171 16.46 -14.77 12.00
CA ASP A 171 16.46 -14.41 13.41
C ASP A 171 15.54 -15.30 14.25
N ASP A 172 16.13 -16.07 15.17
CA ASP A 172 15.41 -16.80 16.23
C ASP A 172 14.66 -15.85 17.20
N GLU A 173 14.99 -14.56 17.21
CA GLU A 173 14.39 -13.55 18.10
C GLU A 173 13.29 -12.72 17.42
N GLY A 174 13.12 -12.83 16.10
CA GLY A 174 12.16 -12.03 15.33
C GLY A 174 12.52 -10.54 15.26
N PRO A 175 11.91 -9.76 14.34
CA PRO A 175 12.19 -8.33 14.22
C PRO A 175 11.61 -7.58 15.42
N SER A 176 12.43 -6.81 16.12
CA SER A 176 11.97 -5.88 17.14
C SER A 176 11.45 -4.59 16.49
N CYS A 177 10.16 -4.29 16.67
CA CYS A 177 9.64 -2.96 16.35
C CYS A 177 9.90 -2.03 17.53
N PRO A 178 10.33 -0.77 17.31
CA PRO A 178 10.47 0.19 18.38
C PRO A 178 9.11 0.48 19.00
N GLU A 179 9.04 0.40 20.32
CA GLU A 179 7.84 0.73 21.08
C GLU A 179 7.70 2.26 21.18
N LEU A 180 6.51 2.77 20.88
CA LEU A 180 6.18 4.15 21.18
C LEU A 180 5.90 4.28 22.69
N PRO A 181 6.40 5.34 23.38
CA PRO A 181 6.07 5.58 24.77
C PRO A 181 4.56 5.66 24.99
N MET A 182 4.02 4.82 25.88
CA MET A 182 2.61 4.77 26.22
C MET A 182 2.40 5.05 27.72
N PRO A 183 1.27 5.69 28.10
CA PRO A 183 0.96 5.89 29.50
C PRO A 183 0.66 4.57 30.19
N ASP A 184 0.87 4.53 31.51
CA ASP A 184 0.33 3.46 32.35
C ASP A 184 -1.18 3.68 32.55
N PHE A 185 -1.98 3.03 31.72
CA PHE A 185 -3.44 3.16 31.75
C PHE A 185 -4.08 2.65 33.05
N SER A 186 -3.37 1.87 33.89
CA SER A 186 -3.89 1.38 35.16
C SER A 186 -4.11 2.50 36.19
N ARG A 187 -3.42 3.62 36.01
CA ARG A 187 -3.52 4.80 36.87
C ARG A 187 -4.81 5.60 36.70
N TYR A 188 -5.54 5.36 35.62
CA TYR A 188 -6.74 6.13 35.27
C TYR A 188 -7.99 5.33 35.61
N GLY A 189 -8.99 6.04 36.13
CA GLY A 189 -10.34 5.50 36.31
C GLY A 189 -11.14 5.56 35.00
N ASP A 190 -12.33 4.97 35.01
CA ASP A 190 -13.21 4.98 33.85
C ASP A 190 -13.67 6.41 33.50
N VAL A 191 -13.81 6.67 32.21
CA VAL A 191 -14.20 7.98 31.65
C VAL A 191 -15.41 7.85 30.74
N ASP A 192 -16.30 8.88 30.77
CA ASP A 192 -17.50 8.92 29.91
C ASP A 192 -17.15 9.26 28.45
N VAL A 193 -16.05 10.01 28.26
CA VAL A 193 -15.58 10.43 26.95
C VAL A 193 -14.06 10.63 26.97
N VAL A 194 -13.39 10.24 25.89
CA VAL A 194 -11.99 10.57 25.64
C VAL A 194 -11.94 11.76 24.70
N VAL A 195 -11.25 12.84 25.10
CA VAL A 195 -11.07 14.06 24.30
C VAL A 195 -9.60 14.18 23.93
N ALA A 196 -9.29 14.30 22.63
CA ALA A 196 -7.93 14.36 22.15
C ALA A 196 -7.71 15.53 21.18
N SER A 197 -6.50 16.11 21.21
CA SER A 197 -6.05 17.05 20.19
C SER A 197 -4.95 16.41 19.33
N LEU A 198 -5.27 16.12 18.07
CA LEU A 198 -4.32 15.48 17.14
C LEU A 198 -3.49 16.55 16.43
N PRO A 199 -2.15 16.44 16.46
CA PRO A 199 -1.27 17.29 15.67
C PRO A 199 -1.64 17.26 14.19
N CYS A 200 -1.62 18.41 13.52
CA CYS A 200 -1.90 18.52 12.10
C CYS A 200 -1.10 19.65 11.48
N ASN A 201 -0.16 19.31 10.59
CA ASN A 201 0.60 20.27 9.81
C ASN A 201 0.30 20.08 8.32
N ARG A 202 -0.77 20.70 7.82
CA ARG A 202 -1.19 20.59 6.39
C ARG A 202 -0.16 21.17 5.41
N SER A 203 0.80 21.94 5.88
CA SER A 203 1.88 22.46 5.02
C SER A 203 2.94 21.40 4.73
N ASP A 204 3.00 20.34 5.53
CA ASP A 204 3.83 19.17 5.30
C ASP A 204 3.10 18.14 4.45
N ALA A 205 3.70 17.72 3.33
CA ALA A 205 3.13 16.69 2.47
C ALA A 205 3.02 15.32 3.17
N ALA A 206 3.85 15.07 4.19
CA ALA A 206 3.90 13.83 4.96
C ALA A 206 3.14 13.91 6.30
N TRP A 207 2.26 14.89 6.50
CA TRP A 207 1.53 15.11 7.75
C TRP A 207 0.83 13.86 8.31
N ASN A 208 0.40 12.94 7.45
CA ASN A 208 -0.25 11.69 7.83
C ASN A 208 0.73 10.61 8.31
N ARG A 209 2.05 10.81 8.12
CA ARG A 209 3.15 9.97 8.59
C ARG A 209 3.95 10.63 9.72
N ASP A 210 3.36 11.56 10.44
CA ASP A 210 3.93 12.15 11.65
C ASP A 210 3.84 11.15 12.81
N VAL A 211 5.00 10.80 13.41
CA VAL A 211 5.09 9.77 14.46
C VAL A 211 4.42 10.23 15.76
N PHE A 212 4.55 11.51 16.12
CA PHE A 212 3.88 12.04 17.30
C PHE A 212 2.36 12.05 17.11
N ARG A 213 1.89 12.39 15.91
CA ARG A 213 0.47 12.26 15.58
C ARG A 213 -0.03 10.82 15.73
N LEU A 214 0.74 9.83 15.28
CA LEU A 214 0.42 8.41 15.47
C LEU A 214 0.36 8.08 16.97
N GLN A 215 1.36 8.51 17.76
CA GLN A 215 1.38 8.27 19.20
C GLN A 215 0.11 8.81 19.89
N VAL A 216 -0.30 10.04 19.57
CA VAL A 216 -1.53 10.62 20.14
C VAL A 216 -2.77 9.83 19.73
N HIS A 217 -2.86 9.36 18.47
CA HIS A 217 -3.95 8.47 18.04
C HIS A 217 -3.98 7.17 18.86
N LEU A 218 -2.83 6.51 19.05
CA LEU A 218 -2.74 5.25 19.77
C LEU A 218 -3.06 5.43 21.27
N VAL A 219 -2.54 6.49 21.91
CA VAL A 219 -2.88 6.81 23.31
C VAL A 219 -4.38 7.04 23.46
N THR A 220 -4.99 7.79 22.52
CA THR A 220 -6.45 8.05 22.52
C THR A 220 -7.23 6.75 22.36
N ALA A 221 -6.83 5.90 21.43
CA ALA A 221 -7.50 4.64 21.14
C ALA A 221 -7.37 3.65 22.31
N HIS A 222 -6.18 3.52 22.90
CA HIS A 222 -5.98 2.67 24.09
C HIS A 222 -6.76 3.20 25.31
N MET A 223 -6.80 4.52 25.53
CA MET A 223 -7.59 5.11 26.61
C MET A 223 -9.08 4.82 26.42
N ALA A 224 -9.59 4.95 25.18
CA ALA A 224 -10.97 4.63 24.86
C ALA A 224 -11.28 3.14 25.07
N ALA A 225 -10.43 2.24 24.58
CA ALA A 225 -10.64 0.79 24.68
C ALA A 225 -10.58 0.29 26.13
N ARG A 226 -9.64 0.82 26.94
CA ARG A 226 -9.37 0.31 28.31
C ARG A 226 -10.18 1.03 29.39
N LYS A 227 -10.54 2.30 29.19
CA LYS A 227 -11.11 3.18 30.22
C LYS A 227 -12.42 3.87 29.81
N GLY A 228 -12.80 3.79 28.54
CA GLY A 228 -14.06 4.34 28.06
C GLY A 228 -15.27 3.58 28.62
N LEU A 229 -16.25 4.30 29.21
CA LEU A 229 -17.51 3.70 29.61
C LEU A 229 -18.28 3.22 28.38
N ARG A 230 -18.65 1.96 28.43
CA ARG A 230 -19.35 1.30 27.31
C ARG A 230 -20.82 1.67 27.34
N HIS A 231 -21.31 2.15 26.20
CA HIS A 231 -22.73 2.43 25.98
C HIS A 231 -23.35 1.29 25.17
N ASP A 232 -24.48 0.75 25.60
CA ASP A 232 -25.20 -0.31 24.87
C ASP A 232 -25.71 0.23 23.53
N ALA A 233 -25.23 -0.35 22.44
CA ALA A 233 -25.81 -0.16 21.12
C ALA A 233 -26.91 -1.21 20.93
N GLY A 234 -28.13 -0.89 21.27
CA GLY A 234 -29.32 -1.76 21.24
C GLY A 234 -29.22 -2.98 20.33
N GLY A 235 -28.98 -4.15 20.91
CA GLY A 235 -29.18 -5.45 20.24
C GLY A 235 -27.97 -6.09 19.58
N GLY A 236 -26.84 -6.30 20.29
CA GLY A 236 -25.80 -7.22 19.83
C GLY A 236 -24.38 -6.83 20.26
N GLY A 237 -23.95 -7.35 21.37
CA GLY A 237 -22.63 -7.60 21.91
C GLY A 237 -21.47 -6.75 21.39
N GLY A 238 -21.09 -5.73 22.10
CA GLY A 238 -19.93 -4.87 21.87
C GLY A 238 -20.29 -3.46 22.30
N GLY A 239 -19.86 -3.03 23.51
CA GLY A 239 -20.13 -1.67 23.97
C GLY A 239 -19.44 -0.64 23.10
N ARG A 240 -20.08 0.52 22.87
CA ARG A 240 -19.46 1.65 22.17
C ARG A 240 -18.98 2.69 23.16
N VAL A 241 -17.84 3.33 22.84
CA VAL A 241 -17.27 4.42 23.65
C VAL A 241 -17.26 5.72 22.87
N ARG A 242 -17.40 6.83 23.61
CA ARG A 242 -17.36 8.17 23.03
C ARG A 242 -15.93 8.66 22.93
N VAL A 243 -15.56 9.12 21.74
CA VAL A 243 -14.27 9.77 21.49
C VAL A 243 -14.53 11.08 20.77
N VAL A 244 -13.97 12.17 21.29
CA VAL A 244 -14.00 13.49 20.66
C VAL A 244 -12.58 13.87 20.28
N VAL A 245 -12.38 14.19 19.02
CA VAL A 245 -11.06 14.52 18.47
C VAL A 245 -11.10 15.92 17.89
N ARG A 246 -10.16 16.77 18.31
CA ARG A 246 -9.87 18.05 17.68
C ARG A 246 -8.74 17.91 16.69
N SER A 247 -8.98 18.16 15.42
CA SER A 247 -7.95 18.20 14.37
C SER A 247 -8.49 18.83 13.10
N GLU A 248 -7.68 19.67 12.44
CA GLU A 248 -7.96 20.12 11.08
C GLU A 248 -7.78 19.00 10.04
N CYS A 249 -6.90 18.03 10.33
CA CYS A 249 -6.67 16.85 9.51
C CYS A 249 -7.61 15.72 9.92
N GLU A 250 -8.11 14.98 8.92
CA GLU A 250 -8.98 13.83 9.18
C GLU A 250 -8.26 12.82 10.10
N PRO A 251 -8.91 12.36 11.20
CA PRO A 251 -8.39 11.30 12.04
C PRO A 251 -8.13 10.02 11.24
N MET A 252 -7.23 9.18 11.72
CA MET A 252 -6.82 7.94 11.05
C MET A 252 -8.00 6.98 10.95
N MET A 253 -8.42 6.65 9.72
CA MET A 253 -9.63 5.86 9.45
C MET A 253 -9.58 4.43 9.99
N ASP A 254 -8.37 3.88 10.19
CA ASP A 254 -8.21 2.55 10.74
C ASP A 254 -8.52 2.48 12.23
N LEU A 255 -8.33 3.56 12.96
CA LEU A 255 -8.65 3.67 14.38
C LEU A 255 -10.04 4.25 14.62
N PHE A 256 -10.35 5.36 13.94
CA PHE A 256 -11.63 6.08 14.06
C PHE A 256 -12.35 6.05 12.72
N ARG A 257 -13.17 5.03 12.54
CA ARG A 257 -13.85 4.78 11.26
C ARG A 257 -14.88 5.87 10.97
N CYS A 258 -15.02 6.22 9.72
CA CYS A 258 -15.99 7.25 9.32
C CYS A 258 -17.46 6.84 9.52
N ASP A 259 -17.78 5.55 9.55
CA ASP A 259 -19.12 5.04 9.89
C ASP A 259 -19.41 5.03 11.40
N GLU A 260 -18.39 5.22 12.24
CA GLU A 260 -18.51 5.47 13.67
C GLU A 260 -18.57 6.97 14.00
N ALA A 261 -18.31 7.84 13.03
CA ALA A 261 -18.41 9.29 13.19
C ALA A 261 -19.87 9.71 13.32
N VAL A 262 -20.23 10.25 14.49
CA VAL A 262 -21.60 10.71 14.81
C VAL A 262 -21.78 12.15 14.36
N ARG A 263 -20.74 12.99 14.59
CA ARG A 263 -20.83 14.43 14.34
C ARG A 263 -19.47 15.02 13.96
N ARG A 264 -19.51 16.05 13.15
CA ARG A 264 -18.37 16.93 12.87
C ARG A 264 -18.79 18.38 13.00
N ASP A 265 -18.03 19.19 13.75
CA ASP A 265 -18.23 20.62 13.92
C ASP A 265 -16.87 21.33 13.76
N GLY A 266 -16.65 21.91 12.59
CA GLY A 266 -15.35 22.50 12.23
C GLY A 266 -14.19 21.51 12.29
N GLU A 267 -13.26 21.73 13.21
CA GLU A 267 -12.11 20.87 13.49
C GLU A 267 -12.40 19.75 14.50
N TRP A 268 -13.61 19.70 15.06
CA TRP A 268 -14.03 18.73 16.05
C TRP A 268 -14.78 17.57 15.43
N TRP A 269 -14.43 16.35 15.85
CA TRP A 269 -15.00 15.09 15.38
C TRP A 269 -15.46 14.27 16.57
N MET A 270 -16.69 13.81 16.57
CA MET A 270 -17.24 12.91 17.58
C MET A 270 -17.47 11.53 16.98
N TYR A 271 -16.99 10.52 17.69
CA TYR A 271 -17.12 9.11 17.33
C TYR A 271 -17.82 8.32 18.43
N MET A 272 -18.60 7.32 18.02
CA MET A 272 -19.08 6.23 18.85
C MET A 272 -18.36 4.95 18.41
N VAL A 273 -17.19 4.73 19.00
CA VAL A 273 -16.24 3.70 18.55
C VAL A 273 -16.64 2.34 19.08
N ASP A 274 -16.67 1.33 18.22
CA ASP A 274 -16.86 -0.07 18.60
C ASP A 274 -15.59 -0.56 19.31
N VAL A 275 -15.74 -0.94 20.59
CA VAL A 275 -14.60 -1.29 21.44
C VAL A 275 -13.96 -2.60 21.01
N GLU A 276 -14.76 -3.61 20.65
CA GLU A 276 -14.24 -4.93 20.23
C GLU A 276 -13.38 -4.79 18.97
N ARG A 277 -13.87 -4.03 17.99
CA ARG A 277 -13.10 -3.72 16.77
C ARG A 277 -11.84 -2.92 17.08
N LEU A 278 -11.93 -1.92 17.98
CA LEU A 278 -10.78 -1.10 18.34
C LEU A 278 -9.71 -1.92 19.08
N GLU A 279 -10.11 -2.77 20.03
CA GLU A 279 -9.20 -3.69 20.74
C GLU A 279 -8.52 -4.66 19.76
N GLU A 280 -9.27 -5.20 18.78
CA GLU A 280 -8.72 -6.06 17.73
C GLU A 280 -7.67 -5.31 16.89
N LYS A 281 -7.95 -4.06 16.52
CA LYS A 281 -7.01 -3.21 15.77
C LYS A 281 -5.77 -2.82 16.58
N LEU A 282 -5.90 -2.65 17.88
CA LEU A 282 -4.80 -2.29 18.77
C LEU A 282 -3.95 -3.51 19.22
N ARG A 283 -4.47 -4.72 19.04
CA ARG A 283 -3.74 -5.94 19.38
C ARG A 283 -2.61 -6.14 18.38
N LEU A 284 -1.38 -6.02 18.86
CA LEU A 284 -0.21 -6.46 18.10
C LEU A 284 -0.13 -7.99 18.22
N PRO A 285 0.07 -8.73 17.13
CA PRO A 285 0.37 -10.14 17.22
C PRO A 285 1.70 -10.30 17.99
N GLU A 286 1.69 -11.03 19.10
CA GLU A 286 2.86 -11.17 19.97
C GLU A 286 4.00 -11.94 19.30
N VAL A 287 3.69 -12.79 18.32
CA VAL A 287 4.67 -13.51 17.50
C VAL A 287 4.05 -13.76 16.11
N PHE A 288 4.79 -13.48 15.05
CA PHE A 288 4.42 -13.87 13.68
C PHE A 288 4.73 -15.34 13.40
N ASN A 289 4.43 -16.23 14.35
CA ASN A 289 4.56 -17.66 14.10
C ASN A 289 3.37 -18.14 13.26
N VAL A 290 3.65 -18.67 12.09
CA VAL A 290 2.68 -19.17 11.13
C VAL A 290 1.73 -20.22 11.75
N SER A 291 2.20 -20.99 12.76
CA SER A 291 1.36 -21.94 13.50
C SER A 291 0.35 -21.27 14.45
N GLU A 292 0.59 -20.03 14.88
CA GLU A 292 -0.32 -19.27 15.75
C GLU A 292 -1.41 -18.54 14.97
N LEU A 293 -1.18 -18.26 13.68
CA LEU A 293 -2.22 -17.74 12.78
C LEU A 293 -3.47 -18.65 12.78
N THR A 294 -3.28 -19.95 12.90
CA THR A 294 -4.39 -20.94 12.95
C THR A 294 -5.16 -20.93 14.27
N THR A 295 -4.51 -20.53 15.37
CA THR A 295 -5.13 -20.46 16.71
C THR A 295 -5.87 -19.14 16.95
N ALA A 296 -5.40 -18.02 16.40
CA ALA A 296 -6.05 -16.72 16.54
C ALA A 296 -7.44 -16.67 15.88
N ALA A 297 -7.64 -17.39 14.77
CA ALA A 297 -8.92 -17.49 14.12
C ALA A 297 -9.99 -18.24 14.95
N ALA A 298 -9.56 -19.14 15.84
CA ALA A 298 -10.45 -19.94 16.69
C ALA A 298 -11.04 -19.18 17.89
N THR A 299 -10.51 -18.00 18.23
CA THR A 299 -10.92 -17.22 19.41
C THR A 299 -11.88 -16.06 19.09
N ALA A 300 -12.30 -15.88 17.84
CA ALA A 300 -13.22 -14.83 17.43
C ALA A 300 -14.66 -15.09 17.94
N GLY A 301 -15.15 -14.24 18.84
CA GLY A 301 -16.36 -14.48 19.62
C GLY A 301 -17.70 -14.42 18.88
N ARG A 302 -17.84 -13.80 17.69
CA ARG A 302 -19.08 -13.70 16.93
C ARG A 302 -18.94 -14.33 15.55
N PRO A 303 -19.91 -15.16 15.10
CA PRO A 303 -19.87 -15.66 13.72
C PRO A 303 -19.92 -14.48 12.74
N ARG A 304 -18.84 -14.34 11.95
CA ARG A 304 -18.69 -13.31 10.92
C ARG A 304 -19.05 -13.89 9.55
N ARG A 305 -19.63 -13.03 8.71
CA ARG A 305 -19.79 -13.32 7.29
C ARG A 305 -18.49 -12.95 6.58
N GLU A 306 -17.79 -13.92 6.08
CA GLU A 306 -16.44 -13.80 5.55
C GLU A 306 -16.37 -14.29 4.10
N ALA A 307 -15.60 -13.64 3.25
CA ALA A 307 -15.41 -14.03 1.87
C ALA A 307 -14.01 -13.69 1.35
N TYR A 308 -13.50 -14.56 0.48
CA TYR A 308 -12.43 -14.15 -0.43
C TYR A 308 -13.01 -13.34 -1.58
N ALA A 309 -12.28 -12.33 -2.02
CA ALA A 309 -12.69 -11.53 -3.16
C ALA A 309 -11.55 -11.29 -4.15
N THR A 310 -11.89 -11.23 -5.43
CA THR A 310 -10.98 -10.74 -6.48
C THR A 310 -11.71 -9.80 -7.43
N VAL A 311 -10.96 -9.06 -8.27
CA VAL A 311 -11.51 -8.05 -9.18
C VAL A 311 -10.99 -8.28 -10.59
N LEU A 312 -11.91 -8.46 -11.54
CA LEU A 312 -11.61 -8.49 -12.97
C LEU A 312 -12.23 -7.29 -13.68
N HIS A 313 -11.40 -6.51 -14.34
CA HIS A 313 -11.84 -5.35 -15.11
C HIS A 313 -11.05 -5.20 -16.40
N SER A 314 -11.65 -4.51 -17.38
CA SER A 314 -11.01 -4.08 -18.62
C SER A 314 -10.73 -5.15 -19.68
N SER A 315 -10.73 -6.43 -19.35
CA SER A 315 -10.58 -7.54 -20.31
C SER A 315 -10.66 -8.92 -19.64
N ASP A 316 -10.64 -9.98 -20.46
CA ASP A 316 -10.51 -11.36 -20.01
C ASP A 316 -9.04 -11.77 -19.72
N THR A 317 -8.08 -10.83 -19.71
CA THR A 317 -6.63 -11.13 -19.60
C THR A 317 -6.27 -11.91 -18.34
N TYR A 318 -6.95 -11.63 -17.22
CA TYR A 318 -6.72 -12.31 -15.93
C TYR A 318 -7.74 -13.42 -15.65
N LEU A 319 -8.54 -13.80 -16.63
CA LEU A 319 -9.56 -14.83 -16.47
C LEU A 319 -9.00 -16.15 -15.94
N CYS A 320 -7.94 -16.64 -16.59
CA CYS A 320 -7.32 -17.92 -16.21
C CYS A 320 -6.66 -17.85 -14.83
N GLY A 321 -6.06 -16.72 -14.50
CA GLY A 321 -5.56 -16.46 -13.16
C GLY A 321 -6.67 -16.58 -12.11
N ALA A 322 -7.79 -15.90 -12.32
CA ALA A 322 -8.92 -15.94 -11.39
C ALA A 322 -9.55 -17.36 -11.26
N ILE A 323 -9.62 -18.13 -12.35
CA ILE A 323 -10.11 -19.52 -12.31
C ILE A 323 -9.17 -20.38 -11.44
N VAL A 324 -7.85 -20.30 -11.69
CA VAL A 324 -6.85 -21.07 -10.93
C VAL A 324 -6.81 -20.60 -9.48
N LEU A 325 -6.94 -19.29 -9.22
CA LEU A 325 -7.03 -18.76 -7.85
C LEU A 325 -8.19 -19.41 -7.07
N ALA A 326 -9.40 -19.45 -7.62
CA ALA A 326 -10.53 -20.11 -6.95
C ALA A 326 -10.23 -21.58 -6.62
N GLN A 327 -9.70 -22.31 -7.59
CA GLN A 327 -9.37 -23.72 -7.42
C GLN A 327 -8.25 -23.93 -6.39
N SER A 328 -7.26 -23.04 -6.36
CA SER A 328 -6.17 -23.09 -5.38
C SER A 328 -6.67 -22.83 -3.95
N ILE A 329 -7.56 -21.85 -3.75
CA ILE A 329 -8.20 -21.59 -2.44
C ILE A 329 -8.98 -22.82 -1.98
N ARG A 330 -9.76 -23.45 -2.86
CA ARG A 330 -10.54 -24.66 -2.51
C ARG A 330 -9.64 -25.86 -2.19
N ARG A 331 -8.54 -26.03 -2.92
CA ARG A 331 -7.54 -27.07 -2.65
C ARG A 331 -6.81 -26.87 -1.32
N ALA A 332 -6.57 -25.64 -0.94
CA ALA A 332 -5.98 -25.28 0.35
C ALA A 332 -6.90 -25.58 1.54
N GLY A 333 -8.19 -25.90 1.30
CA GLY A 333 -9.14 -26.36 2.32
C GLY A 333 -10.23 -25.36 2.69
N SER A 334 -10.17 -24.13 2.20
CA SER A 334 -11.17 -23.11 2.54
C SER A 334 -12.56 -23.41 1.96
N THR A 335 -13.58 -23.20 2.79
CA THR A 335 -15.01 -23.30 2.42
C THR A 335 -15.68 -21.93 2.36
N ARG A 336 -14.94 -20.82 2.60
CA ARG A 336 -15.47 -19.45 2.60
C ARG A 336 -16.07 -19.07 1.24
N ASP A 337 -16.96 -18.10 1.23
CA ASP A 337 -17.50 -17.56 -0.01
C ASP A 337 -16.39 -17.00 -0.91
N LEU A 338 -16.54 -17.21 -2.23
CA LEU A 338 -15.66 -16.63 -3.24
C LEU A 338 -16.44 -15.59 -4.03
N VAL A 339 -16.09 -14.33 -3.94
CA VAL A 339 -16.78 -13.20 -4.58
C VAL A 339 -15.92 -12.62 -5.69
N LEU A 340 -16.45 -12.56 -6.91
CA LEU A 340 -15.80 -11.96 -8.06
C LEU A 340 -16.46 -10.62 -8.40
N LEU A 341 -15.74 -9.52 -8.27
CA LEU A 341 -16.16 -8.24 -8.80
C LEU A 341 -15.74 -8.12 -10.26
N HIS A 342 -16.69 -7.90 -11.17
CA HIS A 342 -16.38 -7.82 -12.60
C HIS A 342 -17.11 -6.67 -13.27
N ASP A 343 -16.53 -6.09 -14.33
CA ASP A 343 -17.18 -5.11 -15.14
C ASP A 343 -17.87 -5.74 -16.39
N HIS A 344 -18.34 -4.89 -17.28
CA HIS A 344 -19.07 -5.31 -18.49
C HIS A 344 -18.17 -5.89 -19.58
N THR A 345 -16.85 -5.82 -19.46
CA THR A 345 -15.90 -6.32 -20.47
C THR A 345 -15.65 -7.81 -20.35
N VAL A 346 -15.96 -8.41 -19.18
CA VAL A 346 -15.87 -9.85 -18.97
C VAL A 346 -17.00 -10.54 -19.72
N SER A 347 -16.65 -11.42 -20.64
CA SER A 347 -17.59 -12.08 -21.56
C SER A 347 -18.51 -13.09 -20.85
N LYS A 348 -19.66 -13.41 -21.43
CA LYS A 348 -20.57 -14.41 -20.86
C LYS A 348 -19.94 -15.80 -20.72
N PRO A 349 -19.18 -16.32 -21.73
CA PRO A 349 -18.47 -17.59 -21.58
C PRO A 349 -17.43 -17.55 -20.45
N ALA A 350 -16.70 -16.44 -20.31
CA ALA A 350 -15.75 -16.23 -19.22
C ALA A 350 -16.43 -16.28 -17.85
N LEU A 351 -17.59 -15.62 -17.70
CA LEU A 351 -18.38 -15.66 -16.46
C LEU A 351 -18.87 -17.08 -16.14
N ALA A 352 -19.27 -17.85 -17.15
CA ALA A 352 -19.70 -19.24 -16.93
C ALA A 352 -18.56 -20.11 -16.37
N ALA A 353 -17.34 -19.94 -16.88
CA ALA A 353 -16.17 -20.67 -16.39
C ALA A 353 -15.77 -20.21 -14.97
N LEU A 354 -15.88 -18.91 -14.66
CA LEU A 354 -15.64 -18.39 -13.32
C LEU A 354 -16.64 -18.93 -12.29
N VAL A 355 -17.92 -19.02 -12.66
CA VAL A 355 -18.96 -19.66 -11.82
C VAL A 355 -18.65 -21.15 -11.64
N ALA A 356 -18.25 -21.85 -12.69
CA ALA A 356 -17.85 -23.27 -12.61
C ALA A 356 -16.62 -23.46 -11.69
N ALA A 357 -15.73 -22.47 -11.62
CA ALA A 357 -14.59 -22.46 -10.70
C ALA A 357 -14.98 -22.19 -9.24
N GLY A 358 -16.22 -21.75 -8.97
CA GLY A 358 -16.74 -21.50 -7.61
C GLY A 358 -16.91 -20.03 -7.25
N TRP A 359 -16.65 -19.09 -8.17
CA TRP A 359 -16.89 -17.68 -7.94
C TRP A 359 -18.37 -17.30 -7.96
N THR A 360 -18.78 -16.43 -7.05
CA THR A 360 -20.07 -15.72 -7.09
C THR A 360 -19.84 -14.35 -7.76
N PRO A 361 -20.23 -14.17 -9.04
CA PRO A 361 -19.95 -12.94 -9.76
C PRO A 361 -20.86 -11.79 -9.31
N ARG A 362 -20.28 -10.61 -9.12
CA ARG A 362 -20.98 -9.36 -8.83
C ARG A 362 -20.54 -8.29 -9.81
N LYS A 363 -21.50 -7.81 -10.61
CA LYS A 363 -21.24 -6.78 -11.61
C LYS A 363 -20.99 -5.44 -10.97
N ILE A 364 -19.90 -4.77 -11.36
CA ILE A 364 -19.52 -3.45 -10.89
C ILE A 364 -19.40 -2.45 -12.06
N LYS A 365 -19.52 -1.17 -11.73
CA LYS A 365 -19.08 -0.09 -12.60
C LYS A 365 -17.63 0.21 -12.26
N ARG A 366 -16.71 0.01 -13.21
CA ARG A 366 -15.28 0.27 -13.00
C ARG A 366 -15.01 1.74 -12.64
N ILE A 367 -13.95 1.95 -11.89
CA ILE A 367 -13.53 3.27 -11.40
C ILE A 367 -12.24 3.64 -12.10
N ARG A 368 -12.28 4.75 -12.85
CA ARG A 368 -11.11 5.27 -13.54
C ARG A 368 -10.16 5.95 -12.54
N ASN A 369 -8.90 5.64 -12.65
CA ASN A 369 -7.83 6.41 -12.04
C ASN A 369 -7.70 7.75 -12.82
N PRO A 370 -7.95 8.90 -12.19
CA PRO A 370 -7.99 10.18 -12.91
C PRO A 370 -6.64 10.61 -13.46
N ARG A 371 -5.54 10.03 -12.96
CA ARG A 371 -4.16 10.36 -13.35
C ARG A 371 -3.53 9.37 -14.32
N ALA A 372 -4.15 8.21 -14.54
CA ALA A 372 -3.65 7.24 -15.49
C ALA A 372 -3.99 7.64 -16.93
N GLU A 373 -3.08 7.34 -17.83
CA GLU A 373 -3.32 7.46 -19.27
C GLU A 373 -4.38 6.46 -19.73
N ARG A 374 -5.10 6.82 -20.82
CA ARG A 374 -6.10 5.94 -21.38
C ARG A 374 -5.46 4.73 -22.06
N GLY A 375 -6.05 3.57 -21.88
CA GLY A 375 -5.56 2.30 -22.44
C GLY A 375 -4.39 1.68 -21.68
N THR A 376 -3.91 2.32 -20.60
CA THR A 376 -2.86 1.73 -19.75
C THR A 376 -3.41 0.76 -18.73
N TYR A 377 -2.56 -0.11 -18.20
CA TYR A 377 -2.88 -1.07 -17.14
C TYR A 377 -3.54 -0.39 -15.91
N ASN A 378 -3.05 0.80 -15.54
CA ASN A 378 -3.51 1.52 -14.36
C ASN A 378 -4.83 2.29 -14.55
N GLU A 379 -5.41 2.32 -15.77
CA GLU A 379 -6.56 3.18 -16.05
C GLU A 379 -7.77 2.88 -15.15
N TYR A 380 -8.02 1.61 -14.85
CA TYR A 380 -9.19 1.18 -14.09
C TYR A 380 -8.88 0.38 -12.83
N ASN A 381 -7.62 0.32 -12.39
CA ASN A 381 -7.24 -0.43 -11.20
C ASN A 381 -7.88 0.10 -9.89
N TYR A 382 -8.35 1.38 -9.87
CA TYR A 382 -9.16 1.91 -8.76
C TYR A 382 -10.52 1.19 -8.62
N SER A 383 -10.89 0.32 -9.57
CA SER A 383 -12.04 -0.57 -9.41
C SER A 383 -11.91 -1.48 -8.19
N LYS A 384 -10.69 -1.72 -7.69
CA LYS A 384 -10.40 -2.41 -6.43
C LYS A 384 -11.09 -1.73 -5.22
N PHE A 385 -11.36 -0.44 -5.24
CA PHE A 385 -12.09 0.26 -4.18
C PHE A 385 -13.53 -0.28 -3.99
N ARG A 386 -14.10 -0.97 -5.00
CA ARG A 386 -15.40 -1.61 -4.89
C ARG A 386 -15.46 -2.72 -3.83
N LEU A 387 -14.32 -3.23 -3.38
CA LEU A 387 -14.24 -4.20 -2.29
C LEU A 387 -14.88 -3.67 -1.01
N TRP A 388 -14.72 -2.36 -0.71
CA TRP A 388 -15.36 -1.74 0.46
C TRP A 388 -16.88 -1.63 0.34
N GLN A 389 -17.48 -1.94 -0.81
CA GLN A 389 -18.93 -1.98 -0.99
C GLN A 389 -19.54 -3.37 -0.74
N LEU A 390 -18.74 -4.37 -0.41
CA LEU A 390 -19.22 -5.71 -0.06
C LEU A 390 -19.79 -5.77 1.38
N THR A 391 -20.66 -4.83 1.74
CA THR A 391 -21.15 -4.60 3.11
C THR A 391 -22.08 -5.70 3.63
N ASP A 392 -22.39 -6.71 2.84
CA ASP A 392 -23.02 -7.94 3.26
C ASP A 392 -22.03 -8.93 3.91
N TYR A 393 -20.73 -8.65 3.85
CA TYR A 393 -19.68 -9.35 4.59
C TYR A 393 -19.10 -8.45 5.68
N ASP A 394 -18.76 -9.05 6.80
CA ASP A 394 -18.12 -8.37 7.92
C ASP A 394 -16.61 -8.24 7.67
N ARG A 395 -16.00 -9.22 6.97
CA ARG A 395 -14.58 -9.21 6.59
C ARG A 395 -14.36 -9.86 5.23
N VAL A 396 -13.47 -9.28 4.45
CA VAL A 396 -13.09 -9.75 3.12
C VAL A 396 -11.57 -9.88 3.04
N VAL A 397 -11.09 -11.04 2.61
CA VAL A 397 -9.70 -11.24 2.20
C VAL A 397 -9.64 -11.07 0.68
N PHE A 398 -9.07 -9.94 0.26
CA PHE A 398 -8.82 -9.69 -1.16
C PHE A 398 -7.56 -10.42 -1.59
N VAL A 399 -7.62 -11.07 -2.77
CA VAL A 399 -6.49 -11.73 -3.41
C VAL A 399 -6.47 -11.38 -4.89
N ASP A 400 -5.32 -10.88 -5.39
CA ASP A 400 -5.14 -10.57 -6.82
C ASP A 400 -5.24 -11.84 -7.67
N ALA A 401 -5.80 -11.71 -8.89
CA ALA A 401 -6.06 -12.82 -9.78
C ALA A 401 -4.80 -13.54 -10.33
N ASP A 402 -3.63 -12.98 -10.08
CA ASP A 402 -2.32 -13.55 -10.42
C ASP A 402 -1.58 -14.13 -9.22
N ILE A 403 -2.34 -14.51 -8.20
CA ILE A 403 -1.82 -15.23 -7.03
C ILE A 403 -2.29 -16.69 -7.07
N LEU A 404 -1.40 -17.59 -6.70
CA LEU A 404 -1.67 -19.01 -6.47
C LEU A 404 -1.60 -19.29 -4.96
N VAL A 405 -2.69 -19.75 -4.37
CA VAL A 405 -2.76 -20.13 -2.96
C VAL A 405 -2.29 -21.58 -2.81
N LEU A 406 -1.36 -21.84 -1.88
CA LEU A 406 -0.77 -23.16 -1.63
C LEU A 406 -1.11 -23.71 -0.26
N ARG A 407 -1.48 -22.84 0.70
CA ARG A 407 -1.90 -23.19 2.06
C ARG A 407 -3.15 -22.41 2.43
N ASP A 408 -3.90 -22.91 3.39
CA ASP A 408 -5.12 -22.25 3.88
C ASP A 408 -4.83 -20.84 4.41
N LEU A 409 -5.52 -19.85 3.85
CA LEU A 409 -5.44 -18.45 4.25
C LEU A 409 -6.60 -18.02 5.19
N ASP A 410 -7.45 -18.93 5.66
CA ASP A 410 -8.63 -18.60 6.47
C ASP A 410 -8.25 -17.91 7.79
N ALA A 411 -7.04 -18.16 8.29
CA ALA A 411 -6.51 -17.45 9.45
C ALA A 411 -6.47 -15.92 9.27
N LEU A 412 -6.39 -15.42 8.02
CA LEU A 412 -6.37 -13.99 7.73
C LEU A 412 -7.68 -13.29 8.13
N PHE A 413 -8.80 -14.02 8.19
CA PHE A 413 -10.06 -13.47 8.68
C PHE A 413 -10.04 -13.12 10.19
N GLY A 414 -9.03 -13.57 10.93
CA GLY A 414 -8.77 -13.16 12.32
C GLY A 414 -8.10 -11.79 12.46
N PHE A 415 -7.59 -11.19 11.37
CA PHE A 415 -6.88 -9.91 11.41
C PHE A 415 -7.76 -8.72 11.05
N PRO A 416 -7.50 -7.52 11.63
CA PRO A 416 -8.25 -6.31 11.32
C PRO A 416 -7.85 -5.70 9.96
N GLN A 417 -8.67 -4.78 9.46
CA GLN A 417 -8.30 -3.91 8.34
C GLN A 417 -7.21 -2.92 8.79
N LEU A 418 -6.25 -2.48 8.07
CA LEU A 418 -5.68 -3.11 6.90
C LEU A 418 -4.53 -4.00 7.34
N THR A 419 -4.58 -5.25 6.94
CA THR A 419 -3.51 -6.21 7.19
C THR A 419 -3.02 -6.72 5.84
N ALA A 420 -1.72 -6.68 5.59
CA ALA A 420 -1.11 -7.04 4.31
C ALA A 420 0.38 -7.41 4.46
N VAL A 421 0.99 -7.92 3.40
CA VAL A 421 2.44 -8.18 3.35
C VAL A 421 3.19 -6.93 2.90
N GLY A 422 4.36 -6.65 3.47
CA GLY A 422 5.22 -5.55 3.04
C GLY A 422 5.68 -5.70 1.58
N ASN A 423 5.62 -4.61 0.84
CA ASN A 423 6.26 -4.49 -0.48
C ASN A 423 7.70 -3.96 -0.34
N ASP A 424 7.87 -3.07 0.63
CA ASP A 424 9.14 -2.58 1.17
C ASP A 424 8.95 -2.22 2.65
N GLY A 425 9.87 -1.46 3.26
CA GLY A 425 9.86 -1.13 4.68
C GLY A 425 8.50 -0.64 5.19
N SER A 426 8.01 0.47 4.67
CA SER A 426 6.80 1.15 5.16
C SER A 426 5.57 1.01 4.26
N LEU A 427 5.70 0.36 3.11
CA LEU A 427 4.63 0.23 2.11
C LEU A 427 4.19 -1.23 2.00
N PHE A 428 2.88 -1.45 1.97
CA PHE A 428 2.33 -2.79 1.75
C PHE A 428 2.08 -3.09 0.27
N ASN A 429 2.11 -4.39 -0.05
CA ASN A 429 1.68 -4.92 -1.33
C ASN A 429 0.16 -5.13 -1.32
N SER A 430 -0.55 -4.58 -2.30
CA SER A 430 -2.01 -4.65 -2.38
C SER A 430 -2.55 -5.96 -2.97
N GLY A 431 -1.71 -6.97 -3.17
CA GLY A 431 -2.11 -8.26 -3.76
C GLY A 431 -2.88 -9.17 -2.82
N VAL A 432 -2.57 -9.11 -1.50
CA VAL A 432 -3.35 -9.77 -0.43
C VAL A 432 -3.64 -8.73 0.64
N MET A 433 -4.92 -8.49 0.92
CA MET A 433 -5.35 -7.50 1.92
C MET A 433 -6.55 -7.99 2.70
N VAL A 434 -6.53 -7.79 4.01
CA VAL A 434 -7.71 -7.93 4.87
C VAL A 434 -8.47 -6.60 4.87
N ILE A 435 -9.75 -6.65 4.54
CA ILE A 435 -10.62 -5.48 4.37
C ILE A 435 -11.88 -5.66 5.23
N GLU A 436 -12.29 -4.60 5.90
CA GLU A 436 -13.60 -4.48 6.54
C GLU A 436 -14.49 -3.60 5.67
N PRO A 437 -15.45 -4.18 4.93
CA PRO A 437 -16.30 -3.41 4.03
C PRO A 437 -17.07 -2.31 4.74
N SER A 438 -17.05 -1.10 4.15
CA SER A 438 -17.73 0.07 4.67
C SER A 438 -18.07 1.03 3.53
N GLN A 439 -19.35 1.34 3.38
CA GLN A 439 -19.81 2.31 2.38
C GLN A 439 -19.22 3.70 2.61
N CYS A 440 -19.01 4.08 3.88
CA CYS A 440 -18.38 5.35 4.22
C CYS A 440 -16.92 5.39 3.79
N THR A 441 -16.14 4.32 4.06
CA THR A 441 -14.75 4.19 3.60
C THR A 441 -14.68 4.24 2.08
N PHE A 442 -15.56 3.51 1.38
CA PHE A 442 -15.65 3.60 -0.08
C PHE A 442 -15.85 5.04 -0.56
N GLN A 443 -16.79 5.79 0.03
CA GLN A 443 -17.04 7.19 -0.34
C GLN A 443 -15.81 8.08 -0.04
N SER A 444 -15.08 7.81 1.03
CA SER A 444 -13.84 8.52 1.35
C SER A 444 -12.76 8.28 0.29
N LEU A 445 -12.52 7.02 -0.11
CA LEU A 445 -11.61 6.67 -1.19
C LEU A 445 -11.98 7.39 -2.50
N ILE A 446 -13.28 7.43 -2.84
CA ILE A 446 -13.76 8.11 -4.04
C ILE A 446 -13.55 9.63 -3.98
N ARG A 447 -13.76 10.27 -2.83
CA ARG A 447 -13.50 11.71 -2.65
C ARG A 447 -12.01 12.02 -2.83
N GLN A 448 -11.15 11.21 -2.24
CA GLN A 448 -9.70 11.44 -2.18
C GLN A 448 -8.96 11.07 -3.48
N ARG A 449 -9.56 10.29 -4.40
CA ARG A 449 -8.91 9.78 -5.62
C ARG A 449 -8.32 10.85 -6.55
N ARG A 450 -8.77 12.12 -6.44
CA ARG A 450 -8.26 13.24 -7.25
C ARG A 450 -7.16 14.02 -6.55
N THR A 451 -7.09 13.99 -5.24
CA THR A 451 -6.15 14.75 -4.41
C THR A 451 -4.90 13.95 -4.10
N ILE A 452 -5.06 12.70 -3.70
CA ILE A 452 -3.96 11.79 -3.39
C ILE A 452 -3.17 11.42 -4.66
N ARG A 453 -1.85 11.45 -4.57
CA ARG A 453 -0.93 10.94 -5.58
C ARG A 453 -0.49 9.54 -5.20
N SER A 454 -0.69 8.58 -6.09
CA SER A 454 -0.11 7.25 -5.99
C SER A 454 1.36 7.29 -6.41
N TYR A 455 2.27 6.73 -5.60
CA TYR A 455 3.70 6.70 -5.92
C TYR A 455 4.02 5.84 -7.16
N ASN A 456 3.27 4.76 -7.36
CA ASN A 456 3.43 3.86 -8.50
C ASN A 456 2.38 4.08 -9.62
N GLY A 457 1.58 5.13 -9.52
CA GLY A 457 0.51 5.43 -10.46
C GLY A 457 -0.67 4.45 -10.42
N GLY A 458 -0.71 3.50 -9.46
CA GLY A 458 -1.72 2.46 -9.33
C GLY A 458 -2.55 2.53 -8.04
N ASP A 459 -3.36 1.51 -7.81
CA ASP A 459 -4.16 1.33 -6.59
C ASP A 459 -3.29 1.14 -5.35
N GLN A 460 -2.22 0.36 -5.45
CA GLN A 460 -1.31 0.10 -4.33
C GLN A 460 -0.76 1.40 -3.75
N GLY A 461 -0.19 2.27 -4.59
CA GLY A 461 0.36 3.53 -4.11
C GLY A 461 -0.70 4.46 -3.55
N PHE A 462 -1.93 4.46 -4.09
CA PHE A 462 -3.03 5.24 -3.53
C PHE A 462 -3.46 4.71 -2.16
N LEU A 463 -3.63 3.40 -2.02
CA LEU A 463 -4.07 2.78 -0.76
C LEU A 463 -3.03 2.97 0.35
N ASN A 464 -1.72 2.93 0.03
CA ASN A 464 -0.64 3.22 0.96
C ASN A 464 -0.61 4.67 1.45
N GLU A 465 -1.18 5.63 0.70
CA GLU A 465 -1.35 7.01 1.16
C GLU A 465 -2.57 7.20 2.05
N VAL A 466 -3.58 6.33 1.93
CA VAL A 466 -4.80 6.37 2.73
C VAL A 466 -4.64 5.58 4.03
N PHE A 467 -4.11 4.37 3.94
CA PHE A 467 -3.93 3.44 5.06
C PHE A 467 -2.45 3.41 5.45
N VAL A 468 -1.99 4.47 6.10
CA VAL A 468 -0.57 4.65 6.42
C VAL A 468 -0.10 3.78 7.59
N TRP A 469 -1.01 3.38 8.49
CA TRP A 469 -0.75 2.50 9.62
C TRP A 469 -1.49 1.17 9.42
N TRP A 470 -0.74 0.13 9.08
CA TRP A 470 -1.27 -1.17 8.68
C TRP A 470 -0.56 -2.30 9.42
N HIS A 471 -1.23 -3.46 9.55
CA HIS A 471 -0.67 -4.65 10.18
C HIS A 471 0.12 -5.47 9.17
N ARG A 472 1.32 -5.85 9.55
CA ARG A 472 2.22 -6.61 8.69
C ARG A 472 2.00 -8.10 8.82
N LEU A 473 1.85 -8.79 7.69
CA LEU A 473 1.88 -10.25 7.58
C LEU A 473 3.29 -10.73 7.21
N PRO A 474 3.63 -11.98 7.57
CA PRO A 474 4.85 -12.63 7.10
C PRO A 474 4.93 -12.62 5.57
N ARG A 475 6.15 -12.47 5.05
CA ARG A 475 6.42 -12.38 3.61
C ARG A 475 5.88 -13.59 2.82
N ARG A 476 5.90 -14.79 3.43
CA ARG A 476 5.44 -16.03 2.82
C ARG A 476 3.94 -16.06 2.53
N VAL A 477 3.13 -15.19 3.14
CA VAL A 477 1.68 -15.10 2.88
C VAL A 477 1.39 -14.55 1.48
N ASN A 478 2.24 -13.65 0.95
CA ASN A 478 2.15 -13.11 -0.41
C ASN A 478 3.55 -13.07 -1.03
N TYR A 479 4.09 -14.25 -1.38
CA TYR A 479 5.48 -14.41 -1.75
C TYR A 479 5.69 -14.03 -3.23
N LEU A 480 6.41 -12.93 -3.45
CA LEU A 480 6.60 -12.37 -4.78
C LEU A 480 7.56 -13.23 -5.61
N LYS A 481 7.14 -13.62 -6.82
CA LYS A 481 7.98 -14.27 -7.83
C LYS A 481 8.88 -13.24 -8.51
N ASN A 482 9.95 -12.82 -7.81
CA ASN A 482 10.99 -11.93 -8.31
C ASN A 482 12.38 -12.35 -7.81
N PHE A 483 13.42 -11.87 -8.48
CA PHE A 483 14.82 -12.16 -8.15
C PHE A 483 15.63 -10.87 -8.36
N TRP A 484 15.24 -9.80 -7.67
CA TRP A 484 15.83 -8.48 -7.89
C TRP A 484 17.24 -8.33 -7.36
N ALA A 485 17.61 -9.01 -6.27
CA ALA A 485 18.99 -9.06 -5.82
C ALA A 485 19.88 -9.83 -6.81
N ASN A 486 19.25 -10.68 -7.64
CA ASN A 486 19.89 -11.46 -8.71
C ASN A 486 21.14 -12.25 -8.24
N THR A 487 21.18 -12.61 -6.96
CA THR A 487 22.24 -13.45 -6.39
C THR A 487 21.91 -14.92 -6.56
N THR A 488 22.96 -15.74 -6.61
CA THR A 488 22.80 -17.21 -6.67
C THR A 488 22.08 -17.72 -5.42
N ALA A 489 22.35 -17.12 -4.25
CA ALA A 489 21.74 -17.50 -2.98
C ALA A 489 20.24 -17.19 -2.96
N GLU A 490 19.82 -15.97 -3.35
CA GLU A 490 18.41 -15.60 -3.46
C GLU A 490 17.65 -16.54 -4.40
N ARG A 491 18.25 -16.83 -5.58
CA ARG A 491 17.62 -17.71 -6.55
C ARG A 491 17.49 -19.14 -6.03
N ALA A 492 18.53 -19.69 -5.40
CA ALA A 492 18.52 -21.03 -4.84
C ALA A 492 17.46 -21.16 -3.72
N LEU A 493 17.38 -20.19 -2.83
CA LEU A 493 16.39 -20.14 -1.75
C LEU A 493 14.95 -20.09 -2.31
N LYS A 494 14.65 -19.15 -3.19
CA LYS A 494 13.30 -19.01 -3.77
C LYS A 494 12.89 -20.22 -4.60
N GLU A 495 13.79 -20.78 -5.40
CA GLU A 495 13.54 -22.02 -6.16
C GLU A 495 13.27 -23.22 -5.23
N ARG A 496 13.97 -23.32 -4.08
CA ARG A 496 13.70 -24.32 -3.04
C ARG A 496 12.28 -24.13 -2.47
N LEU A 497 11.94 -22.91 -2.08
CA LEU A 497 10.63 -22.58 -1.49
C LEU A 497 9.47 -22.85 -2.47
N PHE A 498 9.65 -22.55 -3.76
CA PHE A 498 8.63 -22.83 -4.77
C PHE A 498 8.44 -24.33 -5.04
N ARG A 499 9.50 -25.16 -4.83
CA ARG A 499 9.43 -26.62 -4.99
C ARG A 499 8.99 -27.35 -3.74
N ALA A 500 9.02 -26.71 -2.58
CA ALA A 500 8.76 -27.36 -1.30
C ALA A 500 7.40 -28.08 -1.27
N ASP A 501 7.40 -29.36 -0.84
CA ASP A 501 6.22 -30.16 -0.65
C ASP A 501 6.37 -30.94 0.68
N PRO A 502 5.56 -30.65 1.70
CA PRO A 502 4.46 -29.66 1.71
C PRO A 502 4.94 -28.22 1.49
N ALA A 503 4.04 -27.35 0.95
CA ALA A 503 4.37 -25.97 0.63
C ALA A 503 4.83 -25.19 1.87
N GLU A 504 5.97 -24.51 1.77
CA GLU A 504 6.50 -23.63 2.82
C GLU A 504 5.99 -22.19 2.67
N VAL A 505 5.66 -21.74 1.45
CA VAL A 505 4.99 -20.45 1.20
C VAL A 505 3.48 -20.64 1.16
N TRP A 506 2.74 -19.62 1.61
CA TRP A 506 1.28 -19.68 1.65
C TRP A 506 0.66 -19.35 0.31
N SER A 507 1.29 -18.42 -0.42
CA SER A 507 0.90 -18.12 -1.79
C SER A 507 2.10 -17.65 -2.62
N ILE A 508 1.97 -17.75 -3.94
CA ILE A 508 2.93 -17.22 -4.93
C ILE A 508 2.24 -16.11 -5.73
N HIS A 509 2.80 -14.91 -5.73
CA HIS A 509 2.35 -13.80 -6.53
C HIS A 509 3.19 -13.68 -7.81
N TYR A 510 2.59 -13.92 -8.95
CA TYR A 510 3.27 -13.99 -10.24
C TYR A 510 3.50 -12.61 -10.84
N LEU A 511 4.69 -12.06 -10.64
CA LEU A 511 5.16 -10.84 -11.33
C LEU A 511 5.69 -11.19 -12.73
N GLY A 512 5.79 -10.18 -13.60
CA GLY A 512 6.18 -10.36 -15.00
C GLY A 512 5.07 -11.00 -15.84
N LEU A 513 5.47 -11.74 -16.89
CA LEU A 513 4.54 -12.51 -17.72
C LEU A 513 3.87 -13.62 -16.90
N LYS A 514 2.57 -13.76 -17.08
CA LYS A 514 1.76 -14.66 -16.29
C LYS A 514 1.82 -16.10 -16.84
N PRO A 515 1.73 -17.15 -15.99
CA PRO A 515 1.83 -18.55 -16.45
C PRO A 515 0.88 -18.90 -17.59
N TRP A 516 -0.35 -18.42 -17.57
CA TRP A 516 -1.34 -18.68 -18.63
C TRP A 516 -1.05 -17.99 -19.96
N THR A 517 -0.15 -16.98 -19.96
CA THR A 517 0.32 -16.31 -21.19
C THR A 517 1.61 -16.92 -21.75
N CYS A 518 2.14 -17.94 -21.09
CA CYS A 518 3.27 -18.75 -21.51
C CYS A 518 2.81 -20.15 -21.92
N TYR A 519 3.68 -20.92 -22.56
CA TYR A 519 3.48 -22.36 -22.72
C TYR A 519 3.72 -23.07 -21.38
N ARG A 520 3.13 -24.26 -21.24
CA ARG A 520 3.25 -25.08 -20.03
C ARG A 520 4.70 -25.53 -19.75
N ASP A 521 5.48 -25.71 -20.80
CA ASP A 521 6.79 -26.37 -20.77
C ASP A 521 7.86 -25.57 -20.00
N TYR A 522 7.74 -24.24 -19.90
CA TYR A 522 8.67 -23.37 -19.17
C TYR A 522 8.12 -21.95 -18.99
N ASP A 523 8.71 -21.20 -18.03
CA ASP A 523 8.38 -19.79 -17.80
C ASP A 523 8.93 -18.89 -18.91
N CYS A 524 8.07 -18.33 -19.77
CA CYS A 524 8.49 -17.50 -20.90
C CYS A 524 9.16 -16.17 -20.52
N ASN A 525 9.16 -15.78 -19.23
CA ASN A 525 9.97 -14.67 -18.74
C ASN A 525 11.47 -14.86 -19.02
N TRP A 526 11.95 -16.08 -19.17
CA TRP A 526 13.35 -16.39 -19.53
C TRP A 526 13.79 -15.78 -20.88
N ASN A 527 12.85 -15.62 -21.82
CA ASN A 527 13.16 -15.16 -23.17
C ASN A 527 13.26 -13.62 -23.33
N ILE A 528 12.89 -12.84 -22.31
CA ILE A 528 12.83 -11.37 -22.39
C ILE A 528 13.80 -10.79 -21.37
N GLY A 529 14.79 -10.02 -21.82
CA GLY A 529 15.92 -9.59 -21.02
C GLY A 529 15.58 -8.94 -19.68
N ASP A 530 14.65 -7.98 -19.66
CA ASP A 530 14.18 -7.27 -18.47
C ASP A 530 13.15 -8.07 -17.65
N GLN A 531 12.57 -9.14 -18.19
CA GLN A 531 11.62 -10.01 -17.48
C GLN A 531 12.29 -11.18 -16.76
N ARG A 532 13.58 -11.46 -17.03
CA ARG A 532 14.33 -12.58 -16.44
C ARG A 532 14.40 -12.51 -14.91
N VAL A 533 14.28 -11.32 -14.33
CA VAL A 533 14.16 -11.12 -12.88
C VAL A 533 12.87 -11.71 -12.30
N TYR A 534 11.92 -12.10 -13.13
CA TYR A 534 10.67 -12.77 -12.74
C TYR A 534 10.62 -14.25 -13.17
N ALA A 535 11.66 -14.78 -13.81
CA ALA A 535 11.64 -16.11 -14.38
C ALA A 535 11.89 -17.20 -13.33
N SER A 536 10.99 -18.19 -13.22
CA SER A 536 11.12 -19.39 -12.38
C SER A 536 10.27 -20.53 -12.92
N ASP A 537 10.91 -21.60 -13.37
CA ASP A 537 10.21 -22.80 -13.84
C ASP A 537 9.53 -23.56 -12.70
N ALA A 538 10.10 -23.48 -11.47
CA ALA A 538 9.47 -24.11 -10.30
C ALA A 538 8.13 -23.44 -9.94
N ALA A 539 8.11 -22.10 -9.83
CA ALA A 539 6.87 -21.37 -9.60
C ALA A 539 5.87 -21.57 -10.76
N HIS A 540 6.36 -21.56 -12.02
CA HIS A 540 5.56 -21.82 -13.19
C HIS A 540 4.86 -23.19 -13.14
N ALA A 541 5.62 -24.23 -12.82
CA ALA A 541 5.09 -25.59 -12.69
C ALA A 541 4.01 -25.71 -11.60
N ARG A 542 4.13 -24.98 -10.47
CA ARG A 542 3.10 -24.95 -9.42
C ARG A 542 1.75 -24.45 -9.92
N TRP A 543 1.75 -23.40 -10.75
CA TRP A 543 0.51 -22.90 -11.34
C TRP A 543 -0.13 -23.94 -12.27
N TRP A 544 0.69 -24.58 -13.10
CA TRP A 544 0.22 -25.58 -14.05
C TRP A 544 -0.29 -26.87 -13.39
N GLN A 545 0.25 -27.25 -12.23
CA GLN A 545 -0.28 -28.37 -11.45
C GLN A 545 -1.76 -28.17 -11.09
N VAL A 546 -2.15 -26.94 -10.67
CA VAL A 546 -3.55 -26.64 -10.36
C VAL A 546 -4.39 -26.62 -11.64
N TYR A 547 -3.86 -26.01 -12.71
CA TYR A 547 -4.54 -25.96 -13.99
C TYR A 547 -4.84 -27.35 -14.58
N ASP A 548 -3.89 -28.24 -14.54
CA ASP A 548 -4.00 -29.58 -15.15
C ASP A 548 -5.07 -30.46 -14.50
N ASP A 549 -5.31 -30.27 -13.23
CA ASP A 549 -6.31 -31.01 -12.48
C ASP A 549 -7.73 -30.45 -12.62
N MET A 550 -7.89 -29.30 -13.29
CA MET A 550 -9.21 -28.70 -13.51
C MET A 550 -9.99 -29.44 -14.63
N GLY A 551 -11.32 -29.45 -14.52
CA GLY A 551 -12.21 -29.95 -15.58
C GLY A 551 -12.16 -29.06 -16.85
N GLU A 552 -12.52 -29.66 -18.00
CA GLU A 552 -12.46 -29.01 -19.31
C GLU A 552 -13.24 -27.68 -19.37
N ALA A 553 -14.39 -27.60 -18.75
CA ALA A 553 -15.20 -26.38 -18.71
C ALA A 553 -14.44 -25.15 -18.11
N MET A 554 -13.51 -25.40 -17.20
CA MET A 554 -12.64 -24.36 -16.60
C MET A 554 -11.38 -24.10 -17.42
N ARG A 555 -10.86 -25.11 -18.12
CA ARG A 555 -9.63 -24.99 -18.93
C ARG A 555 -9.88 -24.36 -20.29
N SER A 556 -11.03 -24.65 -20.92
CA SER A 556 -11.33 -24.24 -22.31
C SER A 556 -11.21 -22.74 -22.58
N PRO A 557 -11.52 -21.81 -21.66
CA PRO A 557 -11.31 -20.38 -21.89
C PRO A 557 -9.85 -19.92 -21.76
N CYS A 558 -8.93 -20.79 -21.32
CA CYS A 558 -7.52 -20.46 -21.09
C CYS A 558 -6.63 -20.71 -22.33
N ARG A 559 -7.17 -20.55 -23.52
CA ARG A 559 -6.42 -20.67 -24.78
C ARG A 559 -5.45 -19.50 -24.98
N LEU A 560 -4.35 -19.77 -25.69
CA LEU A 560 -3.47 -18.72 -26.17
C LEU A 560 -4.04 -18.12 -27.46
N SER A 561 -4.11 -16.78 -27.52
CA SER A 561 -4.47 -16.11 -28.77
C SER A 561 -3.37 -16.30 -29.81
N GLU A 562 -3.71 -16.30 -31.10
CA GLU A 562 -2.73 -16.38 -32.19
C GLU A 562 -1.68 -15.26 -32.08
N ARG A 563 -2.12 -14.06 -31.72
CA ARG A 563 -1.21 -12.95 -31.44
C ARG A 563 -0.16 -13.33 -30.36
N ARG A 564 -0.62 -13.93 -29.24
CA ARG A 564 0.31 -14.30 -28.15
C ARG A 564 1.27 -15.41 -28.57
N LYS A 565 0.83 -16.36 -29.37
CA LYS A 565 1.70 -17.42 -29.93
C LYS A 565 2.82 -16.80 -30.79
N ILE A 566 2.47 -15.82 -31.65
CA ILE A 566 3.44 -15.09 -32.47
C ILE A 566 4.44 -14.31 -31.59
N GLU A 567 3.95 -13.61 -30.57
CA GLU A 567 4.80 -12.88 -29.61
C GLU A 567 5.78 -13.83 -28.92
N ILE A 568 5.33 -14.98 -28.41
CA ILE A 568 6.21 -15.99 -27.78
C ILE A 568 7.27 -16.50 -28.78
N ALA A 569 6.88 -16.78 -30.01
CA ALA A 569 7.83 -17.23 -31.04
C ALA A 569 8.90 -16.17 -31.35
N TRP A 570 8.49 -14.91 -31.38
CA TRP A 570 9.39 -13.78 -31.57
C TRP A 570 10.34 -13.59 -30.38
N ASP A 571 9.80 -13.63 -29.13
CA ASP A 571 10.62 -13.54 -27.93
C ASP A 571 11.68 -14.66 -27.87
N ARG A 572 11.33 -15.88 -28.31
CA ARG A 572 12.26 -17.02 -28.40
C ARG A 572 13.37 -16.76 -29.42
N HIS A 573 13.01 -16.21 -30.57
CA HIS A 573 14.00 -15.86 -31.62
C HIS A 573 14.97 -14.79 -31.13
N LEU A 574 14.49 -13.74 -30.46
CA LEU A 574 15.35 -12.72 -29.88
C LEU A 574 16.25 -13.26 -28.77
N ALA A 575 15.79 -14.22 -27.96
CA ALA A 575 16.58 -14.90 -26.94
C ALA A 575 17.71 -15.76 -27.58
N GLU A 576 17.43 -16.38 -28.73
CA GLU A 576 18.44 -17.12 -29.53
C GLU A 576 19.50 -16.18 -30.07
N GLU A 577 19.11 -15.08 -30.71
CA GLU A 577 20.02 -14.06 -31.22
C GLU A 577 20.89 -13.45 -30.11
N ALA A 578 20.29 -13.21 -28.92
CA ALA A 578 20.99 -12.71 -27.75
C ALA A 578 21.93 -13.76 -27.10
N GLY A 579 21.83 -15.03 -27.49
CA GLY A 579 22.67 -16.11 -26.98
C GLY A 579 22.49 -16.39 -25.49
N PHE A 580 21.25 -16.30 -24.96
CA PHE A 580 21.00 -16.50 -23.53
C PHE A 580 21.43 -17.90 -23.08
N SER A 581 22.28 -17.96 -22.04
CA SER A 581 23.00 -19.18 -21.62
C SER A 581 22.11 -20.26 -20.99
N ASP A 582 20.89 -19.88 -20.51
CA ASP A 582 19.92 -20.84 -19.95
C ASP A 582 19.21 -21.70 -21.01
N HIS A 583 19.28 -21.29 -22.28
CA HIS A 583 18.76 -22.02 -23.44
C HIS A 583 17.25 -22.35 -23.39
N HIS A 584 16.43 -21.62 -22.63
CA HIS A 584 14.97 -21.86 -22.57
C HIS A 584 14.30 -21.73 -23.94
N TRP A 585 14.85 -20.88 -24.82
CA TRP A 585 14.41 -20.75 -26.19
C TRP A 585 14.56 -22.05 -27.04
N LYS A 586 15.42 -22.99 -26.63
CA LYS A 586 15.60 -24.32 -27.30
C LYS A 586 14.59 -25.37 -26.85
N ILE A 587 13.88 -25.17 -25.73
CA ILE A 587 12.95 -26.16 -25.17
C ILE A 587 11.89 -26.50 -26.22
N ASN A 588 11.69 -27.80 -26.44
CA ASN A 588 10.62 -28.26 -27.32
C ASN A 588 9.27 -28.03 -26.67
N ILE A 589 8.37 -27.34 -27.36
CA ILE A 589 7.04 -27.03 -26.86
C ILE A 589 6.11 -28.20 -27.13
N THR A 590 5.59 -28.80 -26.05
CA THR A 590 4.63 -29.89 -26.05
C THR A 590 3.22 -29.46 -25.63
N ASP A 591 3.06 -28.24 -25.17
CA ASP A 591 1.78 -27.66 -24.76
C ASP A 591 0.74 -27.74 -25.91
N PRO A 592 -0.39 -28.46 -25.73
CA PRO A 592 -1.39 -28.60 -26.78
C PRO A 592 -1.97 -27.30 -27.28
N ARG A 593 -2.00 -26.25 -26.45
CA ARG A 593 -2.48 -24.91 -26.84
C ARG A 593 -1.65 -24.25 -27.96
N LYS A 594 -0.47 -24.79 -28.26
CA LYS A 594 0.32 -24.41 -29.42
C LYS A 594 -0.41 -24.71 -30.74
N TRP A 595 -1.20 -25.80 -30.76
CA TRP A 595 -1.81 -26.35 -31.95
C TRP A 595 -3.31 -26.03 -32.06
N GLU A 596 -3.95 -25.60 -30.97
CA GLU A 596 -5.34 -25.13 -30.91
C GLU A 596 -5.48 -23.73 -31.51
#